data_fa8a14cdeff4f58d44feaccc4bda85f8
#
_entry.id   fa8a14cdeff4f58d44feaccc4bda85f8
#
_cell.length_a   1.000
_cell.length_b   1.000
_cell.length_c   1.000
_cell.angle_alpha   90.00
_cell.angle_beta   90.00
_cell.angle_gamma   90.00
#
_symmetry.space_group_name_H-M   'P 1'
#
loop_
_entity.id
_entity.type
_entity.pdbx_description
1 polymer ?
#
loop_
_entity_poly.entity_id
_entity_poly.type
_entity_poly.pdbx_seq_one_letter_code
_entity_poly.pdbx_strand_id
1 'polypeptide(L)'
;MARYMSRDTEPLAKWRGMPIYLTTIFTAVLAVGLFVSAALTAAHSPWLTSLKFSVPVTSWTGWLSVLSYPFINHVDFFAPLGLVCFYWWGAGIESHLGRGPLVRLLLILVLLPVAFLSVLSLMEHSSGRLSGNFFLLAGLLVGFATLYPTTEWAGWVPYKYLAFASILCGSLMLVAERDWLGVADLWVVCAGAFFYTRHAIEKEYDDHVPLGARVRAWFRRTPKLRIVQRRRDPEEPLTRGDFEDDEPESEMDALLDKIARNGLASLSPNERARLELAREELLKKDRK
;
A
#
# COMPACT_ATOMS: atom_id res chain seq x y z
N MET A 1 0.27 -22.22 5.44
CA MET A 1 0.07 -20.95 6.19
C MET A 1 -1.28 -20.35 5.83
N ALA A 2 -2.32 -20.59 6.62
CA ALA A 2 -3.63 -19.97 6.41
C ALA A 2 -3.53 -18.48 6.73
N ARG A 3 -3.60 -17.62 5.71
CA ARG A 3 -3.79 -16.17 5.89
C ARG A 3 -5.12 -15.98 6.63
N TYR A 4 -5.06 -15.56 7.87
CA TYR A 4 -6.21 -14.98 8.57
C TYR A 4 -6.51 -13.66 7.86
N MET A 5 -7.30 -13.73 6.78
CA MET A 5 -7.88 -12.54 6.17
C MET A 5 -8.84 -11.95 7.19
N SER A 6 -8.57 -10.75 7.67
CA SER A 6 -9.51 -10.04 8.53
C SER A 6 -10.82 -9.88 7.74
N ARG A 7 -11.98 -9.96 8.41
CA ARG A 7 -13.32 -9.79 7.79
C ARG A 7 -13.46 -8.48 7.01
N ASP A 8 -12.60 -7.51 7.28
CA ASP A 8 -12.59 -6.17 6.67
C ASP A 8 -11.90 -6.12 5.29
N THR A 9 -11.17 -7.18 4.90
CA THR A 9 -10.52 -7.27 3.57
C THR A 9 -11.36 -8.02 2.55
N GLU A 10 -12.46 -8.69 2.97
CA GLU A 10 -13.37 -9.37 2.05
C GLU A 10 -14.21 -8.35 1.26
N PRO A 11 -14.57 -8.63 -0.02
CA PRO A 11 -15.44 -7.76 -0.78
C PRO A 11 -16.83 -7.63 -0.12
N LEU A 12 -17.45 -6.44 -0.21
CA LEU A 12 -18.79 -6.17 0.33
C LEU A 12 -19.87 -7.09 -0.29
N ALA A 13 -19.75 -7.33 -1.58
CA ALA A 13 -20.64 -8.18 -2.35
C ALA A 13 -19.92 -8.75 -3.56
N LYS A 14 -20.47 -9.80 -4.16
CA LYS A 14 -20.03 -10.31 -5.46
C LYS A 14 -21.17 -10.15 -6.45
N TRP A 15 -20.99 -9.35 -7.48
CA TRP A 15 -21.96 -9.20 -8.55
C TRP A 15 -21.41 -9.83 -9.84
N ARG A 16 -22.10 -10.85 -10.36
CA ARG A 16 -21.64 -11.63 -11.53
C ARG A 16 -20.18 -12.13 -11.41
N GLY A 17 -19.76 -12.50 -10.20
CA GLY A 17 -18.39 -12.98 -9.94
C GLY A 17 -17.34 -11.87 -9.70
N MET A 18 -17.68 -10.59 -9.94
CA MET A 18 -16.79 -9.47 -9.65
C MET A 18 -16.93 -9.03 -8.20
N PRO A 19 -15.81 -8.88 -7.46
CA PRO A 19 -15.84 -8.40 -6.08
C PRO A 19 -16.16 -6.90 -6.07
N ILE A 20 -17.18 -6.51 -5.31
CA ILE A 20 -17.53 -5.11 -5.06
C ILE A 20 -16.84 -4.68 -3.76
N TYR A 21 -15.90 -3.76 -3.89
CA TYR A 21 -15.21 -3.12 -2.80
C TYR A 21 -15.89 -1.81 -2.39
N LEU A 22 -15.60 -1.30 -1.20
CA LEU A 22 -16.02 0.03 -0.77
C LEU A 22 -15.50 1.11 -1.74
N THR A 23 -14.28 0.95 -2.23
CA THR A 23 -13.66 1.77 -3.27
C THR A 23 -14.54 1.89 -4.52
N THR A 24 -15.24 0.82 -4.91
CA THR A 24 -16.17 0.85 -6.07
C THR A 24 -17.29 1.87 -5.85
N ILE A 25 -17.83 1.92 -4.63
CA ILE A 25 -18.89 2.89 -4.26
C ILE A 25 -18.34 4.31 -4.33
N PHE A 26 -17.17 4.58 -3.74
CA PHE A 26 -16.53 5.89 -3.80
C PHE A 26 -16.22 6.32 -5.24
N THR A 27 -15.72 5.40 -6.07
CA THR A 27 -15.46 5.66 -7.49
C THR A 27 -16.76 6.02 -8.24
N ALA A 28 -17.85 5.30 -7.96
CA ALA A 28 -19.16 5.60 -8.57
C ALA A 28 -19.66 6.99 -8.15
N VAL A 29 -19.50 7.37 -6.88
CA VAL A 29 -19.86 8.71 -6.38
C VAL A 29 -19.01 9.79 -7.07
N LEU A 30 -17.70 9.57 -7.21
CA LEU A 30 -16.82 10.48 -7.96
C LEU A 30 -17.21 10.58 -9.44
N ALA A 31 -17.62 9.48 -10.06
CA ALA A 31 -18.11 9.47 -11.44
C ALA A 31 -19.40 10.29 -11.59
N VAL A 32 -20.35 10.12 -10.65
CA VAL A 32 -21.56 10.97 -10.61
C VAL A 32 -21.19 12.44 -10.43
N GLY A 33 -20.23 12.75 -9.54
CA GLY A 33 -19.70 14.10 -9.33
C GLY A 33 -19.13 14.71 -10.64
N LEU A 34 -18.41 13.89 -11.43
CA LEU A 34 -17.88 14.33 -12.72
C LEU A 34 -18.99 14.67 -13.72
N PHE A 35 -20.06 13.85 -13.80
CA PHE A 35 -21.21 14.14 -14.64
C PHE A 35 -21.97 15.40 -14.19
N VAL A 36 -22.15 15.58 -12.88
CA VAL A 36 -22.75 16.78 -12.30
C VAL A 36 -21.90 18.00 -12.63
N SER A 37 -20.56 17.90 -12.52
CA SER A 37 -19.65 18.99 -12.87
C SER A 37 -19.77 19.36 -14.35
N ALA A 38 -19.86 18.36 -15.24
CA ALA A 38 -20.07 18.58 -16.69
C ALA A 38 -21.38 19.31 -16.94
N ALA A 39 -22.47 18.86 -16.33
CA ALA A 39 -23.79 19.48 -16.51
C ALA A 39 -23.83 20.93 -15.97
N LEU A 40 -23.25 21.18 -14.78
CA LEU A 40 -23.19 22.53 -14.20
C LEU A 40 -22.29 23.47 -15.03
N THR A 41 -21.21 22.94 -15.62
CA THR A 41 -20.33 23.71 -16.49
C THR A 41 -21.06 24.06 -17.80
N ALA A 42 -21.75 23.12 -18.44
CA ALA A 42 -22.53 23.33 -19.64
C ALA A 42 -23.68 24.33 -19.41
N ALA A 43 -24.32 24.28 -18.23
CA ALA A 43 -25.39 25.19 -17.87
C ALA A 43 -24.89 26.58 -17.41
N HIS A 44 -23.57 26.84 -17.36
CA HIS A 44 -22.96 28.07 -16.83
C HIS A 44 -23.51 28.44 -15.43
N SER A 45 -23.79 27.41 -14.60
CA SER A 45 -24.47 27.59 -13.35
C SER A 45 -23.58 28.22 -12.28
N PRO A 46 -24.04 29.24 -11.52
CA PRO A 46 -23.29 29.85 -10.42
C PRO A 46 -23.05 28.87 -9.25
N TRP A 47 -23.82 27.79 -9.16
CA TRP A 47 -23.61 26.73 -8.15
C TRP A 47 -22.25 26.05 -8.26
N LEU A 48 -21.65 26.01 -9.45
CA LEU A 48 -20.33 25.42 -9.63
C LEU A 48 -19.27 26.10 -8.78
N THR A 49 -19.32 27.41 -8.62
CA THR A 49 -18.39 28.19 -7.79
C THR A 49 -18.65 27.99 -6.30
N SER A 50 -19.93 27.85 -5.92
CA SER A 50 -20.34 27.64 -4.53
C SER A 50 -19.99 26.26 -3.97
N LEU A 51 -19.87 25.26 -4.86
CA LEU A 51 -19.50 23.88 -4.50
C LEU A 51 -17.98 23.68 -4.40
N LYS A 52 -17.17 24.58 -4.97
CA LYS A 52 -15.71 24.61 -4.78
C LYS A 52 -15.38 25.17 -3.43
N PHE A 53 -14.43 24.55 -2.73
CA PHE A 53 -13.98 25.10 -1.45
C PHE A 53 -13.15 26.37 -1.67
N SER A 54 -13.45 27.40 -0.90
CA SER A 54 -12.68 28.66 -0.90
C SER A 54 -12.53 29.21 0.52
N VAL A 55 -11.39 29.78 0.82
CA VAL A 55 -11.11 30.47 2.07
C VAL A 55 -11.05 31.97 1.82
N PRO A 56 -11.53 32.81 2.76
CA PRO A 56 -12.16 32.49 4.03
C PRO A 56 -13.60 31.93 3.88
N VAL A 57 -13.96 31.00 4.76
CA VAL A 57 -15.34 30.44 4.80
C VAL A 57 -16.25 31.46 5.49
N THR A 58 -17.00 32.22 4.70
CA THR A 58 -17.89 33.29 5.20
C THR A 58 -19.37 32.92 5.23
N SER A 59 -19.73 31.79 4.61
CA SER A 59 -21.14 31.38 4.45
C SER A 59 -21.38 29.93 4.84
N TRP A 60 -22.65 29.59 5.12
CA TRP A 60 -23.06 28.19 5.38
C TRP A 60 -22.74 27.26 4.19
N THR A 61 -22.86 27.76 2.96
CA THR A 61 -22.50 27.00 1.75
C THR A 61 -21.02 26.66 1.71
N GLY A 62 -20.15 27.48 2.32
CA GLY A 62 -18.73 27.20 2.46
C GLY A 62 -18.41 25.95 3.30
N TRP A 63 -19.22 25.66 4.32
CA TRP A 63 -19.07 24.41 5.08
C TRP A 63 -19.47 23.18 4.28
N LEU A 64 -20.51 23.29 3.44
CA LEU A 64 -20.88 22.20 2.52
C LEU A 64 -19.81 21.94 1.48
N SER A 65 -19.09 22.98 1.05
CA SER A 65 -18.02 22.86 0.05
C SER A 65 -16.83 22.03 0.56
N VAL A 66 -16.63 21.91 1.88
CA VAL A 66 -15.61 21.02 2.47
C VAL A 66 -15.80 19.55 2.04
N LEU A 67 -17.04 19.10 1.93
CA LEU A 67 -17.34 17.73 1.51
C LEU A 67 -17.58 17.60 0.01
N SER A 68 -17.99 18.69 -0.66
CA SER A 68 -18.36 18.65 -2.09
C SER A 68 -17.16 18.88 -3.03
N TYR A 69 -16.11 19.59 -2.60
CA TYR A 69 -15.00 19.97 -3.47
C TYR A 69 -14.32 18.80 -4.20
N PRO A 70 -14.13 17.60 -3.59
CA PRO A 70 -13.45 16.50 -4.29
C PRO A 70 -14.28 15.91 -5.43
N PHE A 71 -15.61 16.14 -5.41
CA PHE A 71 -16.53 15.65 -6.41
C PHE A 71 -16.71 16.63 -7.58
N ILE A 72 -16.34 17.90 -7.42
CA ILE A 72 -16.45 18.94 -8.43
C ILE A 72 -15.14 19.04 -9.21
N ASN A 73 -15.04 18.26 -10.26
CA ASN A 73 -13.84 18.17 -11.07
C ASN A 73 -13.90 19.10 -12.28
N HIS A 74 -12.73 19.55 -12.74
CA HIS A 74 -12.61 20.07 -14.08
C HIS A 74 -12.83 18.95 -15.09
N VAL A 75 -13.69 19.18 -16.09
CA VAL A 75 -14.03 18.16 -17.09
C VAL A 75 -13.00 18.27 -18.21
N ASP A 76 -12.02 17.37 -18.19
CA ASP A 76 -11.00 17.22 -19.22
C ASP A 76 -10.92 15.78 -19.71
N PHE A 77 -10.09 15.54 -20.71
CA PHE A 77 -9.89 14.20 -21.28
C PHE A 77 -9.31 13.20 -20.26
N PHE A 78 -8.57 13.69 -19.28
CA PHE A 78 -7.92 12.83 -18.28
C PHE A 78 -8.80 12.55 -17.05
N ALA A 79 -9.93 13.23 -16.88
CA ALA A 79 -10.80 13.02 -15.73
C ALA A 79 -11.31 11.56 -15.61
N PRO A 80 -11.74 10.86 -16.69
CA PRO A 80 -12.11 9.45 -16.60
C PRO A 80 -10.94 8.54 -16.23
N LEU A 81 -9.72 8.84 -16.71
CA LEU A 81 -8.52 8.09 -16.32
C LEU A 81 -8.24 8.22 -14.81
N GLY A 82 -8.45 9.41 -14.25
CA GLY A 82 -8.36 9.64 -12.82
C GLY A 82 -9.29 8.73 -12.00
N LEU A 83 -10.52 8.48 -12.49
CA LEU A 83 -11.45 7.55 -11.84
C LEU A 83 -10.95 6.10 -11.89
N VAL A 84 -10.38 5.67 -13.00
CA VAL A 84 -9.78 4.33 -13.14
C VAL A 84 -8.60 4.19 -12.19
N CYS A 85 -7.73 5.18 -12.11
CA CYS A 85 -6.59 5.21 -11.18
C CYS A 85 -7.06 5.19 -9.73
N PHE A 86 -8.09 5.97 -9.38
CA PHE A 86 -8.68 5.98 -8.05
C PHE A 86 -9.19 4.59 -7.65
N TYR A 87 -9.93 3.93 -8.56
CA TYR A 87 -10.42 2.59 -8.32
C TYR A 87 -9.27 1.59 -8.11
N TRP A 88 -8.27 1.62 -8.97
CA TRP A 88 -7.16 0.65 -8.94
C TRP A 88 -6.34 0.79 -7.65
N TRP A 89 -5.90 2.01 -7.33
CA TRP A 89 -5.10 2.24 -6.10
C TRP A 89 -5.93 2.04 -4.84
N GLY A 90 -7.16 2.51 -4.84
CA GLY A 90 -8.05 2.36 -3.70
C GLY A 90 -8.40 0.90 -3.41
N ALA A 91 -8.73 0.11 -4.44
CA ALA A 91 -9.00 -1.31 -4.29
C ALA A 91 -7.77 -2.08 -3.80
N GLY A 92 -6.56 -1.69 -4.25
CA GLY A 92 -5.31 -2.26 -3.75
C GLY A 92 -5.07 -1.95 -2.28
N ILE A 93 -5.33 -0.72 -1.84
CA ILE A 93 -5.22 -0.33 -0.42
C ILE A 93 -6.30 -1.06 0.41
N GLU A 94 -7.56 -1.12 -0.07
CA GLU A 94 -8.65 -1.77 0.63
C GLU A 94 -8.40 -3.27 0.84
N SER A 95 -7.88 -3.95 -0.19
CA SER A 95 -7.58 -5.38 -0.13
C SER A 95 -6.43 -5.72 0.84
N HIS A 96 -5.55 -4.76 1.12
CA HIS A 96 -4.39 -4.96 1.99
C HIS A 96 -4.64 -4.52 3.43
N LEU A 97 -5.06 -3.26 3.62
CA LEU A 97 -5.27 -2.66 4.94
C LEU A 97 -6.70 -2.83 5.46
N GLY A 98 -7.66 -3.20 4.60
CA GLY A 98 -9.07 -3.27 4.95
C GLY A 98 -9.81 -1.94 4.79
N ARG A 99 -11.13 -1.99 5.04
CA ARG A 99 -12.06 -0.86 4.83
C ARG A 99 -11.84 0.29 5.80
N GLY A 100 -11.64 -0.03 7.09
CA GLY A 100 -11.49 0.98 8.13
C GLY A 100 -10.31 1.93 7.89
N PRO A 101 -9.08 1.42 7.68
CA PRO A 101 -7.93 2.25 7.32
C PRO A 101 -8.09 3.01 6.01
N LEU A 102 -8.73 2.42 4.98
CA LEU A 102 -9.02 3.13 3.72
C LEU A 102 -9.92 4.34 3.94
N VAL A 103 -11.03 4.19 4.67
CA VAL A 103 -11.94 5.31 4.98
C VAL A 103 -11.22 6.43 5.73
N ARG A 104 -10.41 6.08 6.73
CA ARG A 104 -9.60 7.07 7.47
C ARG A 104 -8.60 7.78 6.56
N LEU A 105 -7.93 7.04 5.67
CA LEU A 105 -7.04 7.64 4.68
C LEU A 105 -7.80 8.63 3.79
N LEU A 106 -8.94 8.24 3.22
CA LEU A 106 -9.75 9.12 2.38
C LEU A 106 -10.23 10.37 3.15
N LEU A 107 -10.65 10.21 4.41
CA LEU A 107 -11.00 11.35 5.26
C LEU A 107 -9.83 12.29 5.50
N ILE A 108 -8.64 11.75 5.77
CA ILE A 108 -7.41 12.56 5.92
C ILE A 108 -7.14 13.31 4.61
N LEU A 109 -7.18 12.64 3.45
CA LEU A 109 -6.92 13.24 2.16
C LEU A 109 -7.93 14.34 1.77
N VAL A 110 -9.16 14.27 2.29
CA VAL A 110 -10.18 15.31 2.07
C VAL A 110 -10.04 16.45 3.07
N LEU A 111 -9.82 16.16 4.34
CA LEU A 111 -9.84 17.17 5.40
C LEU A 111 -8.51 17.90 5.56
N LEU A 112 -7.38 17.23 5.29
CA LEU A 112 -6.03 17.80 5.49
C LEU A 112 -5.78 19.05 4.64
N PRO A 113 -6.07 19.07 3.31
CA PRO A 113 -5.90 20.26 2.48
C PRO A 113 -6.81 21.41 2.94
N VAL A 114 -8.05 21.09 3.31
CA VAL A 114 -8.99 22.09 3.83
C VAL A 114 -8.47 22.71 5.13
N ALA A 115 -8.01 21.89 6.06
CA ALA A 115 -7.46 22.35 7.34
C ALA A 115 -6.20 23.20 7.12
N PHE A 116 -5.29 22.77 6.25
CA PHE A 116 -4.06 23.47 5.95
C PHE A 116 -4.32 24.85 5.35
N LEU A 117 -5.16 24.93 4.30
CA LEU A 117 -5.53 26.21 3.70
C LEU A 117 -6.31 27.11 4.65
N SER A 118 -7.17 26.56 5.49
CA SER A 118 -7.91 27.35 6.50
C SER A 118 -6.97 27.98 7.52
N VAL A 119 -5.97 27.23 8.00
CA VAL A 119 -4.95 27.76 8.93
C VAL A 119 -4.12 28.85 8.26
N LEU A 120 -3.65 28.64 7.04
CA LEU A 120 -2.88 29.66 6.30
C LEU A 120 -3.69 30.92 6.03
N SER A 121 -4.97 30.79 5.66
CA SER A 121 -5.86 31.93 5.46
C SER A 121 -6.03 32.79 6.71
N LEU A 122 -6.04 32.16 7.89
CA LEU A 122 -6.09 32.88 9.18
C LEU A 122 -4.79 33.62 9.49
N MET A 123 -3.63 33.07 9.09
CA MET A 123 -2.32 33.65 9.37
C MET A 123 -1.93 34.78 8.40
N GLU A 124 -2.18 34.57 7.10
CA GLU A 124 -1.66 35.45 6.04
C GLU A 124 -2.75 36.24 5.30
N HIS A 125 -4.02 36.09 5.69
CA HIS A 125 -5.19 36.68 4.99
C HIS A 125 -5.20 36.32 3.49
N SER A 126 -4.56 35.18 3.13
CA SER A 126 -4.50 34.68 1.77
C SER A 126 -5.81 34.00 1.36
N SER A 127 -6.20 34.14 0.10
CA SER A 127 -7.35 33.44 -0.46
C SER A 127 -6.86 32.19 -1.22
N GLY A 128 -7.29 31.02 -0.79
CA GLY A 128 -7.04 29.75 -1.47
C GLY A 128 -8.34 29.14 -2.01
N ARG A 129 -8.23 28.31 -3.01
CA ARG A 129 -9.36 27.57 -3.58
C ARG A 129 -8.98 26.12 -3.83
N LEU A 130 -9.87 25.20 -3.46
CA LEU A 130 -9.74 23.79 -3.77
C LEU A 130 -10.88 23.36 -4.66
N SER A 131 -10.56 22.60 -5.68
CA SER A 131 -11.55 21.96 -6.53
C SER A 131 -10.99 20.68 -7.14
N GLY A 132 -11.85 19.67 -7.25
CA GLY A 132 -11.50 18.42 -7.87
C GLY A 132 -10.77 17.43 -6.97
N ASN A 133 -10.51 16.28 -7.56
CA ASN A 133 -9.93 15.13 -6.86
C ASN A 133 -8.39 15.02 -7.02
N PHE A 134 -7.72 16.06 -7.54
CA PHE A 134 -6.28 16.04 -7.83
C PHE A 134 -5.45 15.69 -6.59
N PHE A 135 -5.67 16.39 -5.47
CA PHE A 135 -4.96 16.14 -4.21
C PHE A 135 -5.30 14.76 -3.65
N LEU A 136 -6.56 14.33 -3.80
CA LEU A 136 -7.03 13.02 -3.38
C LEU A 136 -6.32 11.90 -4.16
N LEU A 137 -6.21 12.05 -5.49
CA LEU A 137 -5.49 11.10 -6.34
C LEU A 137 -4.00 11.04 -6.05
N ALA A 138 -3.36 12.20 -5.88
CA ALA A 138 -1.95 12.27 -5.54
C ALA A 138 -1.65 11.58 -4.19
N GLY A 139 -2.45 11.87 -3.17
CA GLY A 139 -2.30 11.24 -1.86
C GLY A 139 -2.59 9.73 -1.89
N LEU A 140 -3.60 9.29 -2.65
CA LEU A 140 -3.92 7.88 -2.81
C LEU A 140 -2.81 7.10 -3.52
N LEU A 141 -2.20 7.70 -4.56
CA LEU A 141 -1.05 7.14 -5.26
C LEU A 141 0.16 6.99 -4.31
N VAL A 142 0.43 8.00 -3.47
CA VAL A 142 1.50 7.93 -2.46
C VAL A 142 1.21 6.84 -1.44
N GLY A 143 -0.03 6.74 -0.95
CA GLY A 143 -0.45 5.67 -0.05
C GLY A 143 -0.26 4.29 -0.68
N PHE A 144 -0.67 4.11 -1.92
CA PHE A 144 -0.49 2.88 -2.67
C PHE A 144 1.00 2.55 -2.91
N ALA A 145 1.81 3.53 -3.31
CA ALA A 145 3.26 3.36 -3.52
C ALA A 145 4.00 3.01 -2.22
N THR A 146 3.51 3.48 -1.06
CA THR A 146 4.05 3.14 0.26
C THR A 146 3.76 1.68 0.63
N LEU A 147 2.57 1.17 0.26
CA LEU A 147 2.20 -0.24 0.46
C LEU A 147 2.95 -1.18 -0.49
N TYR A 148 3.12 -0.76 -1.73
CA TYR A 148 3.66 -1.59 -2.81
C TYR A 148 4.90 -0.94 -3.48
N PRO A 149 5.99 -0.71 -2.73
CA PRO A 149 7.14 0.04 -3.23
C PRO A 149 7.91 -0.65 -4.35
N THR A 150 7.83 -1.98 -4.42
CA THR A 150 8.52 -2.83 -5.42
C THR A 150 7.62 -3.27 -6.56
N THR A 151 6.29 -3.06 -6.45
CA THR A 151 5.36 -3.41 -7.51
C THR A 151 5.59 -2.48 -8.70
N GLU A 152 5.66 -3.06 -9.88
CA GLU A 152 5.93 -2.35 -11.13
C GLU A 152 4.63 -1.97 -11.83
N TRP A 153 4.55 -0.73 -12.29
CA TRP A 153 3.55 -0.29 -13.23
C TRP A 153 3.98 -0.67 -14.64
N ALA A 154 3.12 -1.35 -15.38
CA ALA A 154 3.41 -1.84 -16.73
C ALA A 154 4.67 -2.74 -16.85
N GLY A 155 5.13 -3.35 -15.74
CA GLY A 155 6.24 -4.32 -15.75
C GLY A 155 7.66 -3.74 -15.78
N TRP A 156 7.83 -2.40 -15.60
CA TRP A 156 9.16 -1.77 -15.66
C TRP A 156 9.37 -0.56 -14.75
N VAL A 157 8.30 0.12 -14.31
CA VAL A 157 8.44 1.29 -13.45
C VAL A 157 7.85 1.01 -12.07
N PRO A 158 8.65 0.91 -10.99
CA PRO A 158 8.14 0.79 -9.63
C PRO A 158 7.27 1.98 -9.23
N TYR A 159 6.15 1.72 -8.52
CA TYR A 159 5.19 2.74 -8.11
C TYR A 159 5.80 3.88 -7.30
N LYS A 160 6.88 3.64 -6.56
CA LYS A 160 7.60 4.70 -5.83
C LYS A 160 8.12 5.82 -6.74
N TYR A 161 8.61 5.47 -7.94
CA TYR A 161 9.07 6.47 -8.92
C TYR A 161 7.90 7.15 -9.61
N LEU A 162 6.81 6.42 -9.86
CA LEU A 162 5.59 6.99 -10.42
C LEU A 162 4.98 8.02 -9.47
N ALA A 163 4.91 7.72 -8.17
CA ALA A 163 4.45 8.65 -7.15
C ALA A 163 5.33 9.90 -7.09
N PHE A 164 6.65 9.74 -7.07
CA PHE A 164 7.58 10.86 -7.07
C PHE A 164 7.44 11.73 -8.33
N ALA A 165 7.37 11.11 -9.51
CA ALA A 165 7.17 11.80 -10.78
C ALA A 165 5.83 12.56 -10.80
N SER A 166 4.74 11.96 -10.29
CA SER A 166 3.43 12.60 -10.21
C SER A 166 3.44 13.82 -9.29
N ILE A 167 4.09 13.75 -8.12
CA ILE A 167 4.25 14.89 -7.21
C ILE A 167 5.06 15.99 -7.89
N LEU A 168 6.15 15.65 -8.56
CA LEU A 168 6.99 16.62 -9.26
C LEU A 168 6.22 17.30 -10.40
N CYS A 169 5.54 16.54 -11.25
CA CYS A 169 4.72 17.07 -12.34
C CYS A 169 3.58 17.94 -11.80
N GLY A 170 2.89 17.50 -10.75
CA GLY A 170 1.85 18.28 -10.09
C GLY A 170 2.38 19.58 -9.50
N SER A 171 3.54 19.55 -8.85
CA SER A 171 4.20 20.76 -8.33
C SER A 171 4.58 21.73 -9.45
N LEU A 172 5.12 21.22 -10.58
CA LEU A 172 5.44 22.07 -11.73
C LEU A 172 4.20 22.71 -12.36
N MET A 173 3.09 21.98 -12.44
CA MET A 173 1.82 22.52 -12.93
C MET A 173 1.32 23.66 -12.05
N LEU A 174 1.30 23.47 -10.72
CA LEU A 174 0.88 24.49 -9.77
C LEU A 174 1.83 25.70 -9.75
N VAL A 175 3.13 25.49 -9.90
CA VAL A 175 4.11 26.58 -10.05
C VAL A 175 3.85 27.38 -11.34
N ALA A 176 3.52 26.73 -12.44
CA ALA A 176 3.19 27.39 -13.71
C ALA A 176 1.93 28.28 -13.58
N GLU A 177 0.97 27.85 -12.75
CA GLU A 177 -0.23 28.62 -12.39
C GLU A 177 0.03 29.69 -11.32
N ARG A 178 1.27 29.78 -10.78
CA ARG A 178 1.67 30.63 -9.64
C ARG A 178 0.90 30.34 -8.35
N ASP A 179 0.37 29.13 -8.21
CA ASP A 179 -0.33 28.69 -7.01
C ASP A 179 0.65 28.05 -6.00
N TRP A 180 1.40 28.90 -5.29
CA TRP A 180 2.34 28.44 -4.27
C TRP A 180 1.66 27.76 -3.08
N LEU A 181 0.43 28.18 -2.76
CA LEU A 181 -0.36 27.55 -1.71
C LEU A 181 -0.77 26.14 -2.09
N GLY A 182 -1.17 25.95 -3.35
CA GLY A 182 -1.46 24.63 -3.89
C GLY A 182 -0.24 23.70 -3.90
N VAL A 183 0.97 24.24 -4.19
CA VAL A 183 2.21 23.46 -4.09
C VAL A 183 2.43 22.98 -2.65
N ALA A 184 2.35 23.89 -1.68
CA ALA A 184 2.54 23.53 -0.27
C ALA A 184 1.49 22.51 0.19
N ASP A 185 0.24 22.67 -0.23
CA ASP A 185 -0.87 21.78 0.08
C ASP A 185 -0.66 20.38 -0.51
N LEU A 186 -0.19 20.29 -1.76
CA LEU A 186 0.16 19.01 -2.39
C LEU A 186 1.19 18.23 -1.57
N TRP A 187 2.23 18.90 -1.11
CA TRP A 187 3.27 18.26 -0.30
C TRP A 187 2.76 17.84 1.08
N VAL A 188 1.92 18.65 1.72
CA VAL A 188 1.30 18.32 3.01
C VAL A 188 0.39 17.10 2.88
N VAL A 189 -0.44 17.04 1.82
CA VAL A 189 -1.32 15.90 1.55
C VAL A 189 -0.53 14.63 1.28
N CYS A 190 0.51 14.71 0.44
CA CYS A 190 1.36 13.55 0.14
C CYS A 190 2.12 13.06 1.38
N ALA A 191 2.64 13.98 2.21
CA ALA A 191 3.27 13.63 3.48
C ALA A 191 2.27 12.97 4.44
N GLY A 192 1.07 13.53 4.59
CA GLY A 192 0.00 12.95 5.40
C GLY A 192 -0.38 11.55 4.96
N ALA A 193 -0.53 11.32 3.65
CA ALA A 193 -0.78 9.99 3.07
C ALA A 193 0.34 9.00 3.40
N PHE A 194 1.60 9.42 3.22
CA PHE A 194 2.76 8.59 3.49
C PHE A 194 2.85 8.19 4.97
N PHE A 195 2.78 9.16 5.88
CA PHE A 195 2.88 8.89 7.32
C PHE A 195 1.72 8.05 7.83
N TYR A 196 0.49 8.35 7.39
CA TYR A 196 -0.67 7.56 7.79
C TYR A 196 -0.56 6.11 7.31
N THR A 197 -0.23 5.90 6.03
CA THR A 197 -0.12 4.55 5.46
C THR A 197 1.00 3.77 6.12
N ARG A 198 2.15 4.39 6.35
CA ARG A 198 3.26 3.78 7.08
C ARG A 198 2.87 3.37 8.50
N HIS A 199 2.20 4.26 9.23
CA HIS A 199 1.70 3.94 10.57
C HIS A 199 0.66 2.83 10.56
N ALA A 200 -0.23 2.79 9.56
CA ALA A 200 -1.22 1.73 9.42
C ALA A 200 -0.56 0.36 9.19
N ILE A 201 0.51 0.31 8.37
CA ILE A 201 1.31 -0.91 8.14
C ILE A 201 1.98 -1.36 9.46
N GLU A 202 2.62 -0.43 10.18
CA GLU A 202 3.30 -0.72 11.45
C GLU A 202 2.30 -1.25 12.49
N LYS A 203 1.11 -0.67 12.55
CA LYS A 203 0.05 -1.12 13.47
C LYS A 203 -0.49 -2.50 13.09
N GLU A 204 -0.72 -2.79 11.81
CA GLU A 204 -1.15 -4.11 11.36
C GLU A 204 -0.10 -5.19 11.71
N TYR A 205 1.18 -4.88 11.52
CA TYR A 205 2.27 -5.77 11.92
C TYR A 205 2.30 -5.98 13.44
N ASP A 206 2.04 -4.94 14.22
CA ASP A 206 2.08 -4.94 15.68
C ASP A 206 0.86 -5.67 16.31
N ASP A 207 -0.32 -5.61 15.69
CA ASP A 207 -1.53 -6.31 16.16
C ASP A 207 -1.41 -7.84 16.04
N HIS A 208 -0.49 -8.35 15.21
CA HIS A 208 -0.17 -9.77 15.13
C HIS A 208 0.79 -10.26 16.24
N VAL A 209 1.40 -9.34 17.01
CA VAL A 209 2.27 -9.68 18.13
C VAL A 209 1.47 -9.64 19.43
N PRO A 210 1.26 -10.77 20.13
CA PRO A 210 0.49 -10.81 21.36
C PRO A 210 1.08 -9.87 22.43
N LEU A 211 0.22 -9.13 23.14
CA LEU A 211 0.58 -8.12 24.15
C LEU A 211 1.66 -8.63 25.14
N GLY A 212 1.62 -9.90 25.51
CA GLY A 212 2.63 -10.51 26.37
C GLY A 212 4.04 -10.57 25.76
N ALA A 213 4.14 -10.69 24.43
CA ALA A 213 5.42 -10.64 23.73
C ALA A 213 5.96 -9.20 23.63
N ARG A 214 5.07 -8.19 23.47
CA ARG A 214 5.44 -6.75 23.48
C ARG A 214 6.04 -6.34 24.84
N VAL A 215 5.36 -6.67 25.92
CA VAL A 215 5.84 -6.39 27.28
C VAL A 215 7.17 -7.11 27.54
N ARG A 216 7.28 -8.37 27.11
CA ARG A 216 8.52 -9.16 27.27
C ARG A 216 9.67 -8.63 26.38
N ALA A 217 9.38 -8.10 25.18
CA ALA A 217 10.37 -7.48 24.30
C ALA A 217 10.88 -6.14 24.87
N TRP A 218 10.00 -5.35 25.52
CA TRP A 218 10.40 -4.08 26.16
C TRP A 218 11.33 -4.29 27.37
N PHE A 219 11.12 -5.38 28.14
CA PHE A 219 11.97 -5.76 29.26
C PHE A 219 13.20 -6.60 28.85
N ARG A 220 13.22 -7.17 27.65
CA ARG A 220 14.42 -7.82 27.10
C ARG A 220 15.30 -6.74 26.47
N ARG A 221 16.37 -6.34 27.17
CA ARG A 221 17.54 -5.72 26.52
C ARG A 221 17.87 -6.61 25.32
N THR A 222 17.83 -6.06 24.12
CA THR A 222 18.16 -6.77 22.87
C THR A 222 19.46 -7.54 23.09
N PRO A 223 19.45 -8.88 23.04
CA PRO A 223 20.72 -9.61 23.10
C PRO A 223 21.47 -9.17 21.84
N LYS A 224 22.62 -8.53 22.05
CA LYS A 224 23.55 -8.29 20.93
C LYS A 224 23.80 -9.67 20.33
N LEU A 225 23.35 -9.90 19.11
CA LEU A 225 23.67 -11.10 18.35
C LEU A 225 25.19 -11.14 18.25
N ARG A 226 25.80 -11.84 19.21
CA ARG A 226 27.21 -12.17 19.15
C ARG A 226 27.26 -13.29 18.14
N ILE A 227 27.75 -12.99 16.94
CA ILE A 227 28.14 -14.00 15.96
C ILE A 227 29.19 -14.84 16.69
N VAL A 228 28.76 -15.96 17.25
CA VAL A 228 29.70 -16.97 17.74
C VAL A 228 30.28 -17.56 16.48
N GLN A 229 31.42 -17.00 16.05
CA GLN A 229 32.31 -17.74 15.15
C GLN A 229 32.62 -19.04 15.88
N ARG A 230 31.97 -20.11 15.43
CA ARG A 230 32.30 -21.47 15.87
C ARG A 230 33.76 -21.65 15.49
N ARG A 231 34.64 -21.44 16.51
CA ARG A 231 36.05 -21.73 16.42
C ARG A 231 36.10 -23.21 16.05
N ARG A 232 36.47 -23.51 14.81
CA ARG A 232 36.83 -24.85 14.41
C ARG A 232 38.12 -25.13 15.17
N ASP A 233 38.01 -25.83 16.30
CA ASP A 233 39.15 -26.50 16.87
C ASP A 233 39.50 -27.65 15.93
N PRO A 234 40.70 -27.67 15.38
CA PRO A 234 41.17 -28.80 14.62
C PRO A 234 41.55 -29.88 15.63
N GLU A 235 40.97 -31.06 15.55
CA GLU A 235 41.26 -32.24 16.34
C GLU A 235 40.29 -32.55 17.50
N GLU A 236 39.05 -32.92 17.16
CA GLU A 236 38.37 -33.97 17.90
C GLU A 236 37.94 -35.07 16.90
N PRO A 237 38.41 -36.32 17.11
CA PRO A 237 37.94 -37.44 16.31
C PRO A 237 36.49 -37.74 16.68
N LEU A 238 35.59 -37.65 15.67
CA LEU A 238 34.18 -37.99 15.74
C LEU A 238 34.04 -39.41 16.31
N THR A 239 33.68 -39.50 17.60
CA THR A 239 33.24 -40.75 18.23
C THR A 239 31.87 -41.09 17.59
N ARG A 240 31.85 -42.28 17.03
CA ARG A 240 30.72 -42.96 16.36
C ARG A 240 29.67 -43.34 17.43
N GLY A 241 28.84 -42.35 17.87
CA GLY A 241 27.87 -42.60 18.94
C GLY A 241 26.67 -41.68 19.01
N ASP A 242 26.68 -40.51 18.37
CA ASP A 242 25.65 -39.49 18.58
C ASP A 242 24.80 -39.17 17.35
N PHE A 243 24.57 -40.13 16.45
CA PHE A 243 23.66 -40.01 15.32
C PHE A 243 22.58 -41.08 15.39
N GLU A 244 21.79 -41.09 16.44
CA GLU A 244 20.45 -41.67 16.46
C GLU A 244 19.45 -40.52 16.59
N ASP A 245 18.54 -40.42 15.62
CA ASP A 245 17.36 -39.54 15.55
C ASP A 245 17.48 -38.17 14.84
N ASP A 246 18.19 -38.04 13.73
CA ASP A 246 17.99 -36.90 12.81
C ASP A 246 17.58 -37.40 11.40
N GLU A 247 16.32 -37.17 11.13
CA GLU A 247 15.45 -37.26 9.96
C GLU A 247 16.06 -37.48 8.56
N PRO A 248 15.35 -38.25 7.69
CA PRO A 248 15.73 -38.51 6.29
C PRO A 248 15.82 -37.25 5.40
N GLU A 249 15.37 -36.08 5.89
CA GLU A 249 15.49 -34.78 5.19
C GLU A 249 16.94 -34.28 5.10
N SER A 250 17.77 -34.51 6.11
CA SER A 250 19.15 -34.01 6.13
C SER A 250 20.07 -34.77 5.16
N GLU A 251 19.84 -36.07 4.96
CA GLU A 251 20.62 -36.87 3.99
C GLU A 251 20.26 -36.48 2.53
N MET A 252 19.00 -36.16 2.26
CA MET A 252 18.55 -35.74 0.94
C MET A 252 19.10 -34.38 0.55
N ASP A 253 19.14 -33.43 1.50
CA ASP A 253 19.74 -32.12 1.28
C ASP A 253 21.24 -32.19 0.98
N ALA A 254 21.95 -33.08 1.65
CA ALA A 254 23.37 -33.30 1.37
C ALA A 254 23.62 -33.90 -0.04
N LEU A 255 22.74 -34.80 -0.50
CA LEU A 255 22.82 -35.38 -1.84
C LEU A 255 22.48 -34.33 -2.92
N LEU A 256 21.50 -33.48 -2.67
CA LEU A 256 21.10 -32.38 -3.57
C LEU A 256 22.22 -31.32 -3.68
N ASP A 257 22.88 -30.97 -2.58
CA ASP A 257 24.03 -30.05 -2.58
C ASP A 257 25.25 -30.62 -3.36
N LYS A 258 25.48 -31.93 -3.24
CA LYS A 258 26.50 -32.63 -4.01
C LYS A 258 26.20 -32.62 -5.52
N ILE A 259 24.93 -32.79 -5.91
CA ILE A 259 24.48 -32.68 -7.31
C ILE A 259 24.65 -31.27 -7.83
N ALA A 260 24.29 -30.25 -7.02
CA ALA A 260 24.39 -28.84 -7.41
C ALA A 260 25.84 -28.42 -7.65
N ARG A 261 26.80 -28.97 -6.89
CA ARG A 261 28.23 -28.61 -7.03
C ARG A 261 28.96 -29.41 -8.12
N ASN A 262 28.66 -30.69 -8.26
CA ASN A 262 29.48 -31.60 -9.07
C ASN A 262 28.71 -32.34 -10.19
N GLY A 263 27.42 -32.03 -10.33
CA GLY A 263 26.51 -32.63 -11.30
C GLY A 263 26.07 -34.06 -10.97
N LEU A 264 25.06 -34.56 -11.68
CA LEU A 264 24.43 -35.89 -11.48
C LEU A 264 25.43 -37.05 -11.65
N ALA A 265 26.52 -36.86 -12.41
CA ALA A 265 27.51 -37.89 -12.64
C ALA A 265 28.40 -38.18 -11.43
N SER A 266 28.39 -37.33 -10.41
CA SER A 266 29.20 -37.47 -9.20
C SER A 266 28.59 -38.38 -8.15
N LEU A 267 27.34 -38.84 -8.34
CA LEU A 267 26.65 -39.77 -7.46
C LEU A 267 27.07 -41.22 -7.68
N SER A 268 27.36 -41.92 -6.58
CA SER A 268 27.56 -43.36 -6.61
C SER A 268 26.26 -44.12 -6.92
N PRO A 269 26.32 -45.37 -7.40
CA PRO A 269 25.11 -46.15 -7.65
C PRO A 269 24.15 -46.26 -6.44
N ASN A 270 24.70 -46.37 -5.24
CA ASN A 270 23.94 -46.44 -4.01
C ASN A 270 23.25 -45.12 -3.66
N GLU A 271 23.91 -43.99 -3.89
CA GLU A 271 23.34 -42.64 -3.67
C GLU A 271 22.21 -42.35 -4.66
N ARG A 272 22.29 -42.83 -5.91
CA ARG A 272 21.22 -42.72 -6.90
C ARG A 272 20.00 -43.52 -6.49
N ALA A 273 20.19 -44.75 -6.03
CA ALA A 273 19.08 -45.60 -5.57
C ALA A 273 18.34 -44.99 -4.37
N ARG A 274 19.07 -44.37 -3.42
CA ARG A 274 18.46 -43.65 -2.28
C ARG A 274 17.66 -42.43 -2.74
N LEU A 275 18.16 -41.69 -3.71
CA LEU A 275 17.47 -40.50 -4.24
C LEU A 275 16.17 -40.86 -4.98
N GLU A 276 16.16 -42.00 -5.70
CA GLU A 276 14.96 -42.52 -6.36
C GLU A 276 13.89 -42.98 -5.35
N LEU A 277 14.30 -43.68 -4.27
CA LEU A 277 13.39 -44.09 -3.20
C LEU A 277 12.76 -42.89 -2.51
N ALA A 278 13.55 -41.86 -2.15
CA ALA A 278 13.06 -40.63 -1.54
C ALA A 278 12.07 -39.86 -2.45
N ARG A 279 12.34 -39.87 -3.77
CA ARG A 279 11.44 -39.27 -4.77
C ARG A 279 10.10 -40.01 -4.83
N GLU A 280 10.12 -41.36 -4.79
CA GLU A 280 8.89 -42.14 -4.79
C GLU A 280 8.06 -41.91 -3.51
N GLU A 281 8.69 -41.74 -2.36
CA GLU A 281 8.01 -41.45 -1.11
C GLU A 281 7.34 -40.06 -1.14
N LEU A 282 8.02 -39.03 -1.67
CA LEU A 282 7.43 -37.72 -1.86
C LEU A 282 6.23 -37.75 -2.81
N LEU A 283 6.33 -38.45 -3.93
CA LEU A 283 5.22 -38.60 -4.88
C LEU A 283 4.02 -39.35 -4.30
N LYS A 284 4.25 -40.27 -3.34
CA LYS A 284 3.16 -40.93 -2.60
C LYS A 284 2.50 -40.02 -1.58
N LYS A 285 3.27 -39.08 -0.98
CA LYS A 285 2.77 -38.12 0.00
C LYS A 285 1.89 -37.04 -0.66
N ASP A 286 2.23 -36.60 -1.89
CA ASP A 286 1.45 -35.63 -2.66
C ASP A 286 0.15 -36.20 -3.28
N ARG A 287 0.00 -37.51 -3.33
CA ARG A 287 -1.23 -38.19 -3.83
C ARG A 287 -2.28 -38.47 -2.76
N LYS A 288 -2.00 -38.18 -1.50
CA LYS A 288 -2.97 -38.30 -0.40
C LYS A 288 -3.50 -36.94 -0.01
#